data_5dda011191375a180fa0d314227a8faf
#
_entry.id   5dda011191375a180fa0d314227a8faf
#
_cell.length_a   1.000
_cell.length_b   1.000
_cell.length_c   1.000
_cell.angle_alpha   90.00
_cell.angle_beta   90.00
_cell.angle_gamma   90.00
#
_symmetry.space_group_name_H-M   'P 1'
#
loop_
_entity.id
_entity.type
_entity.pdbx_description
1 polymer ?
#
loop_
_entity_poly.entity_id
_entity_poly.type
_entity_poly.pdbx_seq_one_letter_code
_entity_poly.pdbx_strand_id
1 'polypeptide(L)'
;MIKDLETTDLKKLVECVELYKETVGVESVDKEYLIKQIKESLIHQNHKIIVKEMMGKVVGFAVGTLLQNHWNGKRYGEVSYILAHRELMGSTVKKELFDNLNQWFREEGCHYSLSLTSHWDKNYEPETEFLNTTKHFYTQAGCKVVGYNFVKELNA
;
A
#
# COMPACT_ATOMS: atom_id res chain seq x y z
N MET A 1 7.38 -13.25 -9.27
CA MET A 1 6.09 -13.90 -8.95
C MET A 1 5.40 -13.08 -7.87
N ILE A 2 4.10 -12.86 -7.96
CA ILE A 2 3.30 -12.23 -6.90
C ILE A 2 2.68 -13.33 -6.05
N LYS A 3 2.74 -13.16 -4.73
CA LYS A 3 2.18 -14.11 -3.76
C LYS A 3 1.47 -13.37 -2.64
N ASP A 4 0.49 -14.02 -2.04
CA ASP A 4 -0.09 -13.56 -0.79
C ASP A 4 0.94 -13.70 0.33
N LEU A 5 1.01 -12.70 1.21
CA LEU A 5 1.86 -12.74 2.40
C LEU A 5 1.12 -13.49 3.51
N GLU A 6 1.80 -14.45 4.12
CA GLU A 6 1.27 -15.24 5.24
C GLU A 6 1.88 -14.79 6.57
N THR A 7 1.10 -14.91 7.65
CA THR A 7 1.54 -14.53 9.01
C THR A 7 2.73 -15.34 9.51
N THR A 8 2.95 -16.53 8.95
CA THR A 8 4.04 -17.44 9.32
C THR A 8 5.37 -17.10 8.66
N ASP A 9 5.37 -16.30 7.60
CA ASP A 9 6.59 -15.93 6.88
C ASP A 9 7.24 -14.66 7.47
N LEU A 10 7.90 -14.84 8.63
CA LEU A 10 8.56 -13.76 9.36
C LEU A 10 9.65 -13.06 8.53
N LYS A 11 10.38 -13.81 7.69
CA LYS A 11 11.43 -13.25 6.85
C LYS A 11 10.85 -12.23 5.88
N LYS A 12 9.79 -12.59 5.17
CA LYS A 12 9.12 -11.67 4.21
C LYS A 12 8.46 -10.49 4.91
N LEU A 13 7.91 -10.68 6.11
CA LEU A 13 7.39 -9.59 6.92
C LEU A 13 8.47 -8.56 7.24
N VAL A 14 9.65 -9.02 7.66
CA VAL A 14 10.79 -8.14 7.92
C VAL A 14 11.26 -7.44 6.65
N GLU A 15 11.34 -8.15 5.54
CA GLU A 15 11.72 -7.55 4.24
C GLU A 15 10.71 -6.47 3.78
N CYS A 16 9.41 -6.67 3.99
CA CYS A 16 8.39 -5.64 3.73
C CYS A 16 8.59 -4.38 4.59
N VAL A 17 8.89 -4.56 5.88
CA VAL A 17 9.15 -3.44 6.81
C VAL A 17 10.40 -2.66 6.41
N GLU A 18 11.48 -3.36 6.07
CA GLU A 18 12.71 -2.71 5.60
C GLU A 18 12.47 -1.94 4.29
N LEU A 19 11.73 -2.53 3.35
CA LEU A 19 11.35 -1.87 2.11
C LEU A 19 10.49 -0.62 2.37
N TYR A 20 9.57 -0.68 3.32
CA TYR A 20 8.77 0.49 3.73
C TYR A 20 9.66 1.60 4.26
N LYS A 21 10.54 1.30 5.21
CA LYS A 21 11.49 2.28 5.78
C LYS A 21 12.36 2.94 4.71
N GLU A 22 12.92 2.12 3.83
CA GLU A 22 13.80 2.61 2.76
C GLU A 22 13.05 3.50 1.75
N THR A 23 11.83 3.12 1.40
CA THR A 23 11.06 3.81 0.36
C THR A 23 10.40 5.09 0.88
N VAL A 24 9.86 5.06 2.08
CA VAL A 24 9.16 6.19 2.70
C VAL A 24 10.14 7.16 3.36
N GLY A 25 11.32 6.69 3.74
CA GLY A 25 12.38 7.54 4.30
C GLY A 25 12.07 8.08 5.70
N VAL A 26 11.13 7.46 6.43
CA VAL A 26 10.72 7.91 7.75
C VAL A 26 11.62 7.29 8.80
N GLU A 27 12.42 8.09 9.48
CA GLU A 27 13.30 7.65 10.59
C GLU A 27 12.51 7.14 11.79
N SER A 28 11.26 7.57 11.95
CA SER A 28 10.39 7.25 13.09
C SER A 28 9.59 5.95 12.95
N VAL A 29 9.89 5.10 11.97
CA VAL A 29 9.17 3.83 11.82
C VAL A 29 9.57 2.88 12.94
N ASP A 30 8.61 2.59 13.82
CA ASP A 30 8.74 1.53 14.81
C ASP A 30 8.54 0.16 14.12
N LYS A 31 9.64 -0.57 13.97
CA LYS A 31 9.68 -1.85 13.28
C LYS A 31 8.79 -2.91 13.96
N GLU A 32 8.85 -2.99 15.28
CA GLU A 32 8.09 -4.00 16.05
C GLU A 32 6.59 -3.70 15.96
N TYR A 33 6.22 -2.43 16.09
CA TYR A 33 4.84 -1.99 15.93
C TYR A 33 4.32 -2.30 14.52
N LEU A 34 5.08 -1.99 13.48
CA LEU A 34 4.67 -2.23 12.09
C LEU A 34 4.53 -3.73 11.79
N ILE A 35 5.45 -4.57 12.27
CA ILE A 35 5.32 -6.04 12.14
C ILE A 35 4.04 -6.52 12.81
N LYS A 36 3.73 -6.01 14.01
CA LYS A 36 2.50 -6.36 14.73
C LYS A 36 1.27 -5.95 13.92
N GLN A 37 1.22 -4.72 13.38
CA GLN A 37 0.11 -4.24 12.57
C GLN A 37 -0.09 -5.08 11.29
N ILE A 38 0.99 -5.45 10.61
CA ILE A 38 0.92 -6.33 9.43
C ILE A 38 0.33 -7.68 9.81
N LYS A 39 0.79 -8.30 10.90
CA LYS A 39 0.25 -9.59 11.36
C LYS A 39 -1.22 -9.51 11.74
N GLU A 40 -1.63 -8.46 12.44
CA GLU A 40 -3.03 -8.23 12.79
C GLU A 40 -3.89 -8.05 11.53
N SER A 41 -3.41 -7.30 10.55
CA SER A 41 -4.10 -7.11 9.28
C SER A 41 -4.31 -8.43 8.52
N LEU A 42 -3.33 -9.32 8.52
CA LEU A 42 -3.41 -10.61 7.81
C LEU A 42 -4.42 -11.60 8.43
N ILE A 43 -4.80 -11.42 9.69
CA ILE A 43 -5.81 -12.25 10.37
C ILE A 43 -7.23 -11.86 9.90
N HIS A 44 -7.45 -10.63 9.47
CA HIS A 44 -8.74 -10.15 9.04
C HIS A 44 -9.02 -10.50 7.58
N GLN A 45 -10.15 -11.13 7.31
CA GLN A 45 -10.58 -11.52 5.95
C GLN A 45 -10.73 -10.34 4.98
N ASN A 46 -10.87 -9.12 5.51
CA ASN A 46 -11.03 -7.91 4.72
C ASN A 46 -9.70 -7.27 4.30
N HIS A 47 -8.58 -7.84 4.70
CA HIS A 47 -7.25 -7.33 4.36
C HIS A 47 -6.49 -8.34 3.51
N LYS A 48 -5.72 -7.83 2.57
CA LYS A 48 -4.82 -8.63 1.75
C LYS A 48 -3.49 -7.91 1.61
N ILE A 49 -2.42 -8.64 1.83
CA ILE A 49 -1.06 -8.16 1.56
C ILE A 49 -0.46 -9.10 0.52
N ILE A 50 0.00 -8.52 -0.56
CA ILE A 50 0.69 -9.26 -1.63
C ILE A 50 2.12 -8.77 -1.74
N VAL A 51 3.02 -9.68 -2.07
CA VAL A 51 4.45 -9.42 -2.25
C VAL A 51 4.91 -9.83 -3.63
N LYS A 52 5.80 -9.04 -4.20
CA LYS A 52 6.56 -9.41 -5.41
C LYS A 52 7.94 -9.85 -4.97
N GLU A 53 8.30 -11.07 -5.36
CA GLU A 53 9.62 -11.63 -5.10
C GLU A 53 10.45 -11.69 -6.38
N MET A 54 11.73 -11.35 -6.26
CA MET A 54 12.75 -11.57 -7.26
C MET A 54 13.99 -12.14 -6.57
N MET A 55 14.55 -13.22 -7.11
CA MET A 55 15.74 -13.90 -6.56
C MET A 55 15.61 -14.22 -5.06
N GLY A 56 14.41 -14.60 -4.60
CA GLY A 56 14.15 -14.97 -3.22
C GLY A 56 14.04 -13.81 -2.21
N LYS A 57 13.98 -12.56 -2.70
CA LYS A 57 13.78 -11.36 -1.88
C LYS A 57 12.50 -10.63 -2.25
N VAL A 58 11.88 -9.99 -1.28
CA VAL A 58 10.76 -9.08 -1.52
C VAL A 58 11.29 -7.79 -2.14
N VAL A 59 10.84 -7.49 -3.35
CA VAL A 59 11.20 -6.26 -4.09
C VAL A 59 10.06 -5.26 -4.19
N GLY A 60 8.87 -5.66 -3.78
CA GLY A 60 7.69 -4.81 -3.71
C GLY A 60 6.57 -5.48 -2.93
N PHE A 61 5.68 -4.69 -2.36
CA PHE A 61 4.46 -5.18 -1.73
C PHE A 61 3.32 -4.18 -1.86
N ALA A 62 2.11 -4.68 -1.71
CA ALA A 62 0.91 -3.86 -1.67
C ALA A 62 -0.07 -4.35 -0.62
N VAL A 63 -0.80 -3.41 -0.04
CA VAL A 63 -1.81 -3.67 0.99
C VAL A 63 -3.16 -3.19 0.48
N GLY A 64 -4.13 -4.08 0.48
CA GLY A 64 -5.52 -3.82 0.13
C GLY A 64 -6.49 -4.14 1.27
N THR A 65 -7.55 -3.36 1.36
CA THR A 65 -8.61 -3.52 2.35
C THR A 65 -9.98 -3.47 1.68
N LEU A 66 -10.88 -4.38 2.05
CA LEU A 66 -12.28 -4.35 1.64
C LEU A 66 -13.08 -3.49 2.62
N LEU A 67 -13.77 -2.50 2.10
CA LEU A 67 -14.60 -1.58 2.85
C LEU A 67 -16.02 -1.52 2.28
N GLN A 68 -16.93 -0.98 3.07
CA GLN A 68 -18.31 -0.78 2.68
C GLN A 68 -18.67 0.70 2.78
N ASN A 69 -19.27 1.21 1.72
CA ASN A 69 -19.72 2.60 1.67
C ASN A 69 -20.93 2.78 2.59
N HIS A 70 -20.82 3.73 3.53
CA HIS A 70 -21.86 4.00 4.51
C HIS A 70 -23.19 4.48 3.92
N TRP A 71 -23.15 5.15 2.76
CA TRP A 71 -24.32 5.77 2.17
C TRP A 71 -25.20 4.79 1.38
N ASN A 72 -24.59 3.78 0.76
CA ASN A 72 -25.29 2.88 -0.15
C ASN A 72 -24.99 1.41 0.06
N GLY A 73 -24.13 1.05 1.04
CA GLY A 73 -23.77 -0.32 1.36
C GLY A 73 -22.92 -1.02 0.31
N LYS A 74 -22.51 -0.35 -0.77
CA LYS A 74 -21.68 -0.97 -1.82
C LYS A 74 -20.26 -1.19 -1.33
N ARG A 75 -19.71 -2.35 -1.68
CA ARG A 75 -18.29 -2.65 -1.39
C ARG A 75 -17.35 -1.86 -2.29
N TYR A 76 -16.24 -1.46 -1.71
CA TYR A 76 -15.11 -0.90 -2.44
C TYR A 76 -13.78 -1.39 -1.85
N GLY A 77 -12.74 -1.36 -2.67
CA GLY A 77 -11.38 -1.67 -2.23
C GLY A 77 -10.62 -0.41 -1.88
N GLU A 78 -9.80 -0.47 -0.85
CA GLU A 78 -8.82 0.58 -0.54
C GLU A 78 -7.42 0.02 -0.73
N VAL A 79 -6.62 0.69 -1.56
CA VAL A 79 -5.19 0.43 -1.70
C VAL A 79 -4.46 1.36 -0.74
N SER A 80 -4.03 0.81 0.39
CA SER A 80 -3.36 1.59 1.44
C SER A 80 -1.90 1.86 1.09
N TYR A 81 -1.21 0.87 0.53
CA TYR A 81 0.20 0.96 0.14
C TYR A 81 0.46 0.20 -1.14
N ILE A 82 1.29 0.77 -2.00
CA ILE A 82 2.01 0.08 -3.07
C ILE A 82 3.44 0.59 -3.06
N LEU A 83 4.36 -0.26 -2.70
CA LEU A 83 5.77 0.06 -2.60
C LEU A 83 6.60 -0.90 -3.44
N ALA A 84 7.64 -0.37 -4.05
CA ALA A 84 8.68 -1.13 -4.75
C ALA A 84 10.05 -0.56 -4.41
N HIS A 85 11.06 -1.40 -4.46
CA HIS A 85 12.45 -0.98 -4.26
C HIS A 85 12.80 0.20 -5.18
N ARG A 86 13.54 1.18 -4.66
CA ARG A 86 13.86 2.43 -5.41
C ARG A 86 14.46 2.16 -6.78
N GLU A 87 15.34 1.18 -6.88
CA GLU A 87 15.95 0.78 -8.16
C GLU A 87 14.95 0.22 -9.18
N LEU A 88 13.76 -0.20 -8.73
CA LEU A 88 12.69 -0.75 -9.55
C LEU A 88 11.52 0.22 -9.76
N MET A 89 11.64 1.48 -9.36
CA MET A 89 10.55 2.47 -9.46
C MET A 89 10.10 2.73 -10.89
N GLY A 90 10.97 2.59 -11.88
CA GLY A 90 10.64 2.67 -13.31
C GLY A 90 10.15 1.36 -13.92
N SER A 91 10.04 0.29 -13.13
CA SER A 91 9.65 -1.05 -13.59
C SER A 91 8.14 -1.27 -13.51
N THR A 92 7.70 -2.43 -14.03
CA THR A 92 6.31 -2.88 -13.99
C THR A 92 5.84 -3.36 -12.61
N VAL A 93 6.73 -3.46 -11.61
CA VAL A 93 6.44 -4.07 -10.29
C VAL A 93 5.22 -3.43 -9.61
N LYS A 94 5.18 -2.11 -9.52
CA LYS A 94 4.05 -1.40 -8.91
C LYS A 94 2.75 -1.64 -9.68
N LYS A 95 2.82 -1.64 -11.01
CA LYS A 95 1.66 -1.91 -11.86
C LYS A 95 1.15 -3.33 -11.68
N GLU A 96 2.02 -4.32 -11.63
CA GLU A 96 1.64 -5.72 -11.40
C GLU A 96 0.96 -5.91 -10.03
N LEU A 97 1.49 -5.28 -8.98
CA LEU A 97 0.89 -5.28 -7.65
C LEU A 97 -0.49 -4.62 -7.64
N PHE A 98 -0.61 -3.46 -8.28
CA PHE A 98 -1.88 -2.73 -8.39
C PHE A 98 -2.94 -3.53 -9.16
N ASP A 99 -2.58 -4.10 -10.29
CA ASP A 99 -3.48 -4.91 -11.10
C ASP A 99 -3.95 -6.16 -10.34
N ASN A 100 -3.06 -6.81 -9.57
CA ASN A 100 -3.39 -7.98 -8.76
C ASN A 100 -4.36 -7.63 -7.62
N LEU A 101 -4.16 -6.53 -6.89
CA LEU A 101 -5.11 -6.07 -5.89
C LEU A 101 -6.48 -5.71 -6.51
N ASN A 102 -6.49 -5.01 -7.64
CA ASN A 102 -7.75 -4.67 -8.30
C ASN A 102 -8.48 -5.90 -8.83
N GLN A 103 -7.76 -6.95 -9.24
CA GLN A 103 -8.38 -8.22 -9.58
C GLN A 103 -9.05 -8.85 -8.36
N TRP A 104 -8.38 -8.91 -7.22
CA TRP A 104 -8.97 -9.38 -5.99
C TRP A 104 -10.22 -8.56 -5.59
N PHE A 105 -10.17 -7.24 -5.67
CA PHE A 105 -11.33 -6.40 -5.38
C PHE A 105 -12.53 -6.72 -6.30
N ARG A 106 -12.29 -7.01 -7.59
CA ARG A 106 -13.37 -7.43 -8.51
C ARG A 106 -13.96 -8.77 -8.09
N GLU A 107 -13.13 -9.74 -7.73
CA GLU A 107 -13.56 -11.07 -7.26
C GLU A 107 -14.40 -10.98 -5.98
N GLU A 108 -14.09 -10.01 -5.11
CA GLU A 108 -14.85 -9.71 -3.88
C GLU A 108 -16.10 -8.84 -4.12
N GLY A 109 -16.43 -8.51 -5.35
CA GLY A 109 -17.62 -7.74 -5.72
C GLY A 109 -17.52 -6.24 -5.47
N CYS A 110 -16.32 -5.67 -5.43
CA CYS A 110 -16.12 -4.23 -5.29
C CYS A 110 -16.50 -3.48 -6.56
N HIS A 111 -17.16 -2.34 -6.40
CA HIS A 111 -17.56 -1.49 -7.52
C HIS A 111 -16.45 -0.54 -7.99
N TYR A 112 -15.54 -0.18 -7.09
CA TYR A 112 -14.38 0.69 -7.36
C TYR A 112 -13.28 0.44 -6.33
N SER A 113 -12.10 0.98 -6.59
CA SER A 113 -11.04 1.07 -5.58
C SER A 113 -10.60 2.52 -5.37
N LEU A 114 -10.23 2.83 -4.13
CA LEU A 114 -9.58 4.09 -3.75
C LEU A 114 -8.12 3.81 -3.45
N SER A 115 -7.25 4.71 -3.84
CA SER A 115 -5.83 4.62 -3.55
C SER A 115 -5.38 5.82 -2.74
N LEU A 116 -4.73 5.55 -1.61
CA LEU A 116 -4.14 6.58 -0.78
C LEU A 116 -2.75 6.94 -1.32
N THR A 117 -2.45 8.22 -1.36
CA THR A 117 -1.18 8.70 -1.93
C THR A 117 -0.14 9.08 -0.90
N SER A 118 -0.56 9.32 0.35
CA SER A 118 0.36 9.75 1.41
C SER A 118 -0.14 9.36 2.80
N HIS A 119 0.82 9.10 3.67
CA HIS A 119 0.62 9.04 5.11
C HIS A 119 1.35 10.24 5.70
N TRP A 120 0.65 10.98 6.57
CA TRP A 120 1.22 12.15 7.21
C TRP A 120 1.79 11.79 8.59
N ASP A 121 2.99 12.26 8.87
CA ASP A 121 3.60 12.33 10.20
C ASP A 121 4.13 13.75 10.38
N LYS A 122 4.03 14.31 11.58
CA LYS A 122 4.49 15.68 11.89
C LYS A 122 5.98 15.93 11.58
N ASN A 123 6.77 14.86 11.50
CA ASN A 123 8.19 14.92 11.18
C ASN A 123 8.48 14.60 9.71
N TYR A 124 7.43 14.40 8.89
CA TYR A 124 7.58 14.00 7.50
C TYR A 124 6.58 14.74 6.61
N GLU A 125 7.09 15.57 5.74
CA GLU A 125 6.34 16.11 4.61
C GLU A 125 6.78 15.38 3.33
N PRO A 126 5.85 14.75 2.59
CA PRO A 126 6.23 14.08 1.36
C PRO A 126 6.76 15.11 0.35
N GLU A 127 7.90 14.81 -0.24
CA GLU A 127 8.48 15.63 -1.28
C GLU A 127 7.54 15.80 -2.47
N THR A 128 7.54 16.96 -3.08
CA THR A 128 6.71 17.28 -4.26
C THR A 128 6.96 16.27 -5.39
N GLU A 129 8.20 15.84 -5.59
CA GLU A 129 8.57 14.84 -6.58
C GLU A 129 7.91 13.49 -6.30
N PHE A 130 7.89 13.06 -5.04
CA PHE A 130 7.20 11.83 -4.62
C PHE A 130 5.69 11.89 -4.92
N LEU A 131 5.04 13.01 -4.56
CA LEU A 131 3.61 13.21 -4.82
C LEU A 131 3.30 13.22 -6.33
N ASN A 132 4.12 13.89 -7.11
CA ASN A 132 3.96 13.94 -8.57
C ASN A 132 4.17 12.58 -9.21
N THR A 133 5.17 11.82 -8.78
CA THR A 133 5.44 10.45 -9.26
C THR A 133 4.28 9.51 -8.92
N THR A 134 3.75 9.61 -7.71
CA THR A 134 2.60 8.81 -7.26
C THR A 134 1.35 9.16 -8.05
N LYS A 135 1.06 10.44 -8.24
CA LYS A 135 -0.06 10.92 -9.07
C LYS A 135 0.06 10.43 -10.51
N HIS A 136 1.26 10.51 -11.09
CA HIS A 136 1.52 10.03 -12.43
C HIS A 136 1.26 8.52 -12.55
N PHE A 137 1.75 7.74 -11.60
CA PHE A 137 1.51 6.29 -11.56
C PHE A 137 0.01 5.95 -11.58
N TYR A 138 -0.77 6.52 -10.67
CA TYR A 138 -2.20 6.24 -10.61
C TYR A 138 -2.95 6.73 -11.84
N THR A 139 -2.58 7.88 -12.38
CA THR A 139 -3.18 8.40 -13.62
C THR A 139 -2.91 7.47 -14.80
N GLN A 140 -1.69 6.97 -14.95
CA GLN A 140 -1.33 5.99 -15.98
C GLN A 140 -2.05 4.64 -15.78
N ALA A 141 -2.37 4.28 -14.55
CA ALA A 141 -3.15 3.09 -14.21
C ALA A 141 -4.67 3.26 -14.41
N GLY A 142 -5.12 4.40 -14.94
CA GLY A 142 -6.53 4.68 -15.21
C GLY A 142 -7.32 5.27 -14.05
N CYS A 143 -6.65 5.71 -12.99
CA CYS A 143 -7.29 6.39 -11.86
C CYS A 143 -7.53 7.88 -12.15
N LYS A 144 -8.56 8.43 -11.53
CA LYS A 144 -8.80 9.87 -11.49
C LYS A 144 -8.70 10.40 -10.06
N VAL A 145 -8.28 11.65 -9.92
CA VAL A 145 -8.29 12.34 -8.60
C VAL A 145 -9.74 12.64 -8.22
N VAL A 146 -10.16 12.19 -7.03
CA VAL A 146 -11.53 12.37 -6.52
C VAL A 146 -11.60 13.20 -5.24
N GLY A 147 -10.45 13.61 -4.69
CA GLY A 147 -10.41 14.42 -3.47
C GLY A 147 -9.00 14.77 -3.03
N TYR A 148 -8.93 15.48 -1.91
CA TYR A 148 -7.68 15.90 -1.28
C TYR A 148 -7.72 15.50 0.19
N ASN A 149 -6.55 15.16 0.75
CA ASN A 149 -6.38 14.96 2.19
C ASN A 149 -5.90 16.26 2.82
N PHE A 150 -6.53 16.61 3.94
CA PHE A 150 -6.15 17.79 4.75
C PHE A 150 -5.70 17.29 6.12
N VAL A 151 -4.64 17.89 6.64
CA VAL A 151 -4.16 17.61 7.98
C VAL A 151 -4.18 18.86 8.84
N LYS A 152 -4.56 18.70 10.10
CA LYS A 152 -4.45 19.73 11.14
C LYS A 152 -3.81 19.10 12.37
N GLU A 153 -2.68 19.61 12.78
CA GLU A 153 -2.06 19.19 14.03
C GLU A 153 -2.88 19.73 15.22
N LEU A 154 -3.28 18.84 16.13
CA LEU A 154 -4.15 19.19 17.26
C LEU A 154 -3.38 19.45 18.56
N ASN A 155 -2.21 18.85 18.70
CA ASN A 155 -1.35 18.94 19.88
C ASN A 155 0.02 19.49 19.46
N ALA A 156 0.03 20.77 19.23
CA ALA A 156 1.27 21.47 18.89
C ALA A 156 2.11 21.73 20.14
#